data_58b21dca4c15307407c64d8de5788cc4
#
_entry.id   58b21dca4c15307407c64d8de5788cc4
#
_cell.length_a   1.000
_cell.length_b   1.000
_cell.length_c   1.000
_cell.angle_alpha   90.00
_cell.angle_beta   90.00
_cell.angle_gamma   90.00
#
_symmetry.space_group_name_H-M   'P 1'
#
loop_
_entity.id
_entity.type
_entity.pdbx_description
1 polymer ?
#
loop_
_entity_poly.entity_id
_entity_poly.type
_entity_poly.pdbx_seq_one_letter_code
_entity_poly.pdbx_strand_id
1 'polypeptide(L)'
;LPMEDIERILAACETAEVVGAGEGVHPILVIDEAYVEFRKPGTPSAVSLIKDHPNLAVSRTMSKAFAFAGARVGYLAASKGIIDCVRIVRMPYHLSAVTQAAALAAFEHTDEQLSRVEHLRETREATAAWLKEQTYKDQPLEVAESGSNFLLFGGHFDKREAIFDELLKRGVLIRVVGPDGWLRVCMGTDEEMETFRNALVEVLRIVEAA
;
A
#
# COMPACT_ATOMS: atom_id res chain seq x y z
N LEU A 1 -3.42 -7.81 7.01
CA LEU A 1 -4.05 -8.84 7.83
C LEU A 1 -3.09 -10.00 8.03
N PRO A 2 -3.00 -10.60 9.25
CA PRO A 2 -2.37 -11.88 9.49
C PRO A 2 -3.03 -13.00 8.66
N MET A 3 -2.28 -14.05 8.34
CA MET A 3 -2.81 -15.16 7.53
C MET A 3 -3.96 -15.88 8.25
N GLU A 4 -3.84 -16.07 9.56
CA GLU A 4 -4.89 -16.66 10.40
C GLU A 4 -6.24 -15.92 10.35
N ASP A 5 -6.19 -14.58 10.25
CA ASP A 5 -7.41 -13.79 10.11
C ASP A 5 -8.02 -13.96 8.70
N ILE A 6 -7.20 -14.10 7.66
CA ILE A 6 -7.66 -14.38 6.30
C ILE A 6 -8.34 -15.75 6.28
N GLU A 7 -7.75 -16.78 6.88
CA GLU A 7 -8.33 -18.13 6.98
C GLU A 7 -9.65 -18.14 7.79
N ARG A 8 -9.72 -17.37 8.87
CA ARG A 8 -10.98 -17.21 9.63
C ARG A 8 -12.09 -16.54 8.82
N ILE A 9 -11.76 -15.52 8.02
CA ILE A 9 -12.73 -14.87 7.13
C ILE A 9 -13.17 -15.83 6.02
N LEU A 10 -12.23 -16.59 5.43
CA LEU A 10 -12.55 -17.61 4.42
C LEU A 10 -13.51 -18.67 4.98
N ALA A 11 -13.25 -19.21 6.16
CA ALA A 11 -14.14 -20.17 6.84
C ALA A 11 -15.56 -19.58 7.08
N ALA A 12 -15.62 -18.30 7.46
CA ALA A 12 -16.91 -17.62 7.59
C ALA A 12 -17.63 -17.46 6.24
N CYS A 13 -16.91 -17.15 5.16
CA CYS A 13 -17.47 -17.06 3.82
C CYS A 13 -18.01 -18.42 3.30
N GLU A 14 -17.38 -19.53 3.66
CA GLU A 14 -17.80 -20.88 3.26
C GLU A 14 -19.13 -21.32 3.90
N THR A 15 -19.46 -20.76 5.06
CA THR A 15 -20.70 -21.05 5.81
C THR A 15 -21.79 -20.01 5.58
N ALA A 16 -21.43 -18.81 5.12
CA ALA A 16 -22.38 -17.75 4.83
C ALA A 16 -23.03 -17.94 3.44
N GLU A 17 -24.29 -17.54 3.30
CA GLU A 17 -25.01 -17.49 2.03
C GLU A 17 -25.24 -16.05 1.60
N VAL A 18 -25.20 -15.80 0.29
CA VAL A 18 -25.49 -14.48 -0.28
C VAL A 18 -27.00 -14.30 -0.39
N VAL A 19 -27.55 -13.36 0.39
CA VAL A 19 -28.98 -13.07 0.41
C VAL A 19 -29.49 -12.71 -1.01
N GLY A 20 -30.49 -13.46 -1.50
CA GLY A 20 -31.11 -13.20 -2.80
C GLY A 20 -30.37 -13.82 -4.01
N ALA A 21 -29.24 -14.51 -3.78
CA ALA A 21 -28.50 -15.14 -4.89
C ALA A 21 -28.85 -16.62 -5.13
N GLY A 22 -29.70 -17.22 -4.28
CA GLY A 22 -30.08 -18.64 -4.34
C GLY A 22 -29.29 -19.49 -3.33
N GLU A 23 -29.74 -20.72 -3.16
CA GLU A 23 -29.16 -21.68 -2.22
C GLU A 23 -27.75 -22.10 -2.67
N GLY A 24 -26.80 -22.18 -1.72
CA GLY A 24 -25.42 -22.61 -1.98
C GLY A 24 -24.52 -21.56 -2.64
N VAL A 25 -24.96 -20.29 -2.73
CA VAL A 25 -24.11 -19.20 -3.22
C VAL A 25 -23.38 -18.53 -2.05
N HIS A 26 -22.07 -18.71 -2.01
CA HIS A 26 -21.20 -18.18 -0.97
C HIS A 26 -20.49 -16.89 -1.38
N PRO A 27 -20.15 -16.00 -0.41
CA PRO A 27 -19.38 -14.80 -0.67
C PRO A 27 -17.99 -15.09 -1.27
N ILE A 28 -17.52 -14.20 -2.16
CA ILE A 28 -16.15 -14.19 -2.63
C ILE A 28 -15.35 -13.25 -1.73
N LEU A 29 -14.23 -13.74 -1.19
CA LEU A 29 -13.27 -12.90 -0.49
C LEU A 29 -12.24 -12.36 -1.48
N VAL A 30 -12.08 -11.04 -1.52
CA VAL A 30 -11.04 -10.38 -2.30
C VAL A 30 -9.99 -9.81 -1.36
N ILE A 31 -8.76 -10.29 -1.48
CA ILE A 31 -7.60 -9.75 -0.75
C ILE A 31 -6.81 -8.83 -1.68
N ASP A 32 -6.68 -7.56 -1.29
CA ASP A 32 -5.84 -6.61 -2.01
C ASP A 32 -4.39 -6.69 -1.51
N GLU A 33 -3.51 -7.22 -2.34
CA GLU A 33 -2.08 -7.31 -2.09
C GLU A 33 -1.27 -6.24 -2.88
N ALA A 34 -1.81 -5.03 -3.04
CA ALA A 34 -1.14 -3.95 -3.78
C ALA A 34 0.24 -3.56 -3.20
N TYR A 35 0.53 -3.89 -1.94
CA TYR A 35 1.78 -3.59 -1.26
C TYR A 35 2.52 -4.85 -0.78
N VAL A 36 2.20 -6.01 -1.33
CA VAL A 36 2.73 -7.29 -0.86
C VAL A 36 4.26 -7.36 -0.84
N GLU A 37 4.91 -6.75 -1.81
CA GLU A 37 6.37 -6.73 -1.95
C GLU A 37 7.06 -5.90 -0.85
N PHE A 38 6.35 -4.95 -0.22
CA PHE A 38 6.89 -4.09 0.85
C PHE A 38 6.76 -4.67 2.26
N ARG A 39 6.14 -5.84 2.40
CA ARG A 39 6.00 -6.53 3.71
C ARG A 39 7.35 -7.04 4.21
N LYS A 40 7.38 -7.39 5.50
CA LYS A 40 8.55 -8.06 6.08
C LYS A 40 8.87 -9.33 5.30
N PRO A 41 10.15 -9.62 5.02
CA PRO A 41 10.55 -10.87 4.36
C PRO A 41 9.95 -12.09 5.08
N GLY A 42 9.55 -13.11 4.31
CA GLY A 42 8.95 -14.32 4.85
C GLY A 42 7.46 -14.23 5.19
N THR A 43 6.83 -13.04 5.07
CA THR A 43 5.37 -12.94 5.24
C THR A 43 4.65 -13.65 4.08
N PRO A 44 3.83 -14.69 4.34
CA PRO A 44 3.19 -15.45 3.28
C PRO A 44 2.13 -14.63 2.55
N SER A 45 1.92 -14.93 1.26
CA SER A 45 0.87 -14.32 0.44
C SER A 45 -0.41 -15.14 0.49
N ALA A 46 -1.57 -14.47 0.47
CA ALA A 46 -2.88 -15.11 0.35
C ALA A 46 -3.03 -15.93 -0.95
N VAL A 47 -2.20 -15.70 -1.96
CA VAL A 47 -2.16 -16.53 -3.19
C VAL A 47 -1.94 -18.01 -2.86
N SER A 48 -1.20 -18.35 -1.79
CA SER A 48 -0.97 -19.73 -1.37
C SER A 48 -2.25 -20.49 -0.98
N LEU A 49 -3.30 -19.77 -0.59
CA LEU A 49 -4.58 -20.33 -0.16
C LEU A 49 -5.56 -20.58 -1.33
N ILE A 50 -5.34 -20.02 -2.52
CA ILE A 50 -6.30 -20.08 -3.65
C ILE A 50 -6.61 -21.54 -4.05
N LYS A 51 -5.63 -22.44 -3.92
CA LYS A 51 -5.81 -23.85 -4.30
C LYS A 51 -6.87 -24.54 -3.46
N ASP A 52 -6.97 -24.20 -2.19
CA ASP A 52 -7.87 -24.84 -1.22
C ASP A 52 -9.17 -24.04 -1.01
N HIS A 53 -9.20 -22.76 -1.42
CA HIS A 53 -10.33 -21.85 -1.28
C HIS A 53 -10.77 -21.27 -2.63
N PRO A 54 -11.68 -21.95 -3.35
CA PRO A 54 -12.11 -21.52 -4.70
C PRO A 54 -12.87 -20.19 -4.73
N ASN A 55 -13.34 -19.69 -3.57
CA ASN A 55 -13.98 -18.38 -3.38
C ASN A 55 -13.00 -17.26 -3.01
N LEU A 56 -11.67 -17.51 -3.01
CA LEU A 56 -10.65 -16.51 -2.79
C LEU A 56 -10.14 -15.90 -4.11
N ALA A 57 -10.07 -14.59 -4.16
CA ALA A 57 -9.38 -13.82 -5.19
C ALA A 57 -8.34 -12.90 -4.58
N VAL A 58 -7.17 -12.80 -5.19
CA VAL A 58 -6.08 -11.91 -4.73
C VAL A 58 -5.73 -10.94 -5.85
N SER A 59 -5.89 -9.65 -5.58
CA SER A 59 -5.51 -8.59 -6.52
C SER A 59 -4.09 -8.09 -6.26
N ARG A 60 -3.34 -7.81 -7.32
CA ARG A 60 -1.99 -7.21 -7.27
C ARG A 60 -1.84 -6.12 -8.30
N THR A 61 -0.91 -5.22 -8.09
CA THR A 61 -0.62 -4.10 -9.00
C THR A 61 0.87 -3.99 -9.29
N MET A 62 1.20 -3.58 -10.50
CA MET A 62 2.55 -3.17 -10.86
C MET A 62 2.84 -1.68 -10.53
N SER A 63 1.83 -0.94 -10.05
CA SER A 63 1.91 0.50 -9.81
C SER A 63 2.87 0.90 -8.69
N LYS A 64 3.23 -0.03 -7.80
CA LYS A 64 4.02 0.23 -6.58
C LYS A 64 5.43 -0.35 -6.68
N ALA A 65 5.60 -1.64 -6.43
CA ALA A 65 6.90 -2.30 -6.43
C ALA A 65 7.64 -2.20 -7.78
N PHE A 66 6.91 -2.19 -8.88
CA PHE A 66 7.47 -2.11 -10.24
C PHE A 66 7.54 -0.67 -10.79
N ALA A 67 7.24 0.36 -9.99
CA ALA A 67 7.22 1.77 -10.41
C ALA A 67 6.34 2.05 -11.65
N PHE A 68 5.30 1.24 -11.89
CA PHE A 68 4.50 1.20 -13.14
C PHE A 68 3.15 1.90 -13.01
N ALA A 69 3.05 2.92 -12.16
CA ALA A 69 1.78 3.60 -11.85
C ALA A 69 1.11 4.19 -13.09
N GLY A 70 1.87 4.75 -14.02
CA GLY A 70 1.36 5.35 -15.25
C GLY A 70 0.78 4.35 -16.26
N ALA A 71 1.23 3.09 -16.22
CA ALA A 71 0.79 2.06 -17.17
C ALA A 71 -0.58 1.43 -16.82
N ARG A 72 -1.09 1.66 -15.61
CA ARG A 72 -2.40 1.16 -15.14
C ARG A 72 -2.55 -0.36 -15.25
N VAL A 73 -1.54 -1.11 -14.83
CA VAL A 73 -1.51 -2.59 -14.88
C VAL A 73 -1.61 -3.19 -13.50
N GLY A 74 -2.47 -4.17 -13.39
CA GLY A 74 -2.59 -5.08 -12.27
C GLY A 74 -3.02 -6.46 -12.75
N TYR A 75 -3.06 -7.40 -11.84
CA TYR A 75 -3.50 -8.76 -12.13
C TYR A 75 -4.28 -9.35 -10.97
N LEU A 76 -5.11 -10.34 -11.31
CA LEU A 76 -5.93 -11.08 -10.37
C LEU A 76 -5.52 -12.55 -10.40
N ALA A 77 -5.22 -13.11 -9.24
CA ALA A 77 -5.06 -14.54 -9.04
C ALA A 77 -6.31 -15.07 -8.33
N ALA A 78 -6.98 -16.08 -8.92
CA ALA A 78 -8.18 -16.67 -8.38
C ALA A 78 -8.42 -18.05 -9.00
N SER A 79 -9.44 -18.77 -8.52
CA SER A 79 -9.90 -20.01 -9.14
C SER A 79 -10.36 -19.78 -10.59
N LYS A 80 -10.34 -20.85 -11.40
CA LYS A 80 -10.78 -20.80 -12.80
C LYS A 80 -12.19 -20.25 -12.93
N GLY A 81 -13.11 -20.61 -12.03
CA GLY A 81 -14.51 -20.15 -12.07
C GLY A 81 -14.61 -18.62 -11.94
N ILE A 82 -13.90 -18.03 -10.96
CA ILE A 82 -13.86 -16.56 -10.79
C ILE A 82 -13.24 -15.89 -12.02
N ILE A 83 -12.13 -16.41 -12.53
CA ILE A 83 -11.44 -15.83 -13.70
C ILE A 83 -12.33 -15.89 -14.94
N ASP A 84 -13.07 -16.99 -15.18
CA ASP A 84 -13.97 -17.09 -16.31
C ASP A 84 -15.13 -16.06 -16.22
N CYS A 85 -15.69 -15.84 -15.03
CA CYS A 85 -16.70 -14.79 -14.81
C CYS A 85 -16.14 -13.39 -15.07
N VAL A 86 -14.93 -13.09 -14.57
CA VAL A 86 -14.26 -11.80 -14.81
C VAL A 86 -14.00 -11.58 -16.30
N ARG A 87 -13.64 -12.63 -17.05
CA ARG A 87 -13.43 -12.54 -18.51
C ARG A 87 -14.68 -12.14 -19.28
N ILE A 88 -15.86 -12.51 -18.81
CA ILE A 88 -17.15 -12.17 -19.47
C ILE A 88 -17.43 -10.66 -19.33
N VAL A 89 -17.16 -10.08 -18.15
CA VAL A 89 -17.54 -8.71 -17.82
C VAL A 89 -16.46 -7.67 -18.08
N ARG A 90 -15.19 -8.10 -18.21
CA ARG A 90 -14.09 -7.17 -18.49
C ARG A 90 -14.22 -6.57 -19.90
N MET A 91 -13.84 -5.31 -20.04
CA MET A 91 -13.79 -4.67 -21.35
C MET A 91 -12.77 -5.38 -22.27
N PRO A 92 -13.12 -5.70 -23.52
CA PRO A 92 -12.17 -6.18 -24.50
C PRO A 92 -11.10 -5.10 -24.76
N TYR A 93 -9.86 -5.54 -25.01
CA TYR A 93 -8.74 -4.65 -25.34
C TYR A 93 -8.43 -3.56 -24.28
N HIS A 94 -8.78 -3.79 -23.01
CA HIS A 94 -8.59 -2.85 -21.90
C HIS A 94 -7.11 -2.47 -21.62
N LEU A 95 -6.15 -3.29 -22.06
CA LEU A 95 -4.72 -3.02 -22.03
C LEU A 95 -4.14 -2.97 -23.43
N SER A 96 -3.38 -1.91 -23.75
CA SER A 96 -2.70 -1.79 -25.05
C SER A 96 -1.58 -2.84 -25.18
N ALA A 97 -1.21 -3.20 -26.42
CA ALA A 97 -0.08 -4.10 -26.68
C ALA A 97 1.23 -3.52 -26.11
N VAL A 98 1.42 -2.20 -26.19
CA VAL A 98 2.60 -1.51 -25.65
C VAL A 98 2.66 -1.65 -24.13
N THR A 99 1.53 -1.46 -23.43
CA THR A 99 1.44 -1.64 -21.98
C THR A 99 1.77 -3.08 -21.58
N GLN A 100 1.25 -4.08 -22.32
CA GLN A 100 1.52 -5.49 -22.05
C GLN A 100 3.00 -5.84 -22.28
N ALA A 101 3.60 -5.37 -23.38
CA ALA A 101 5.02 -5.60 -23.67
C ALA A 101 5.92 -4.98 -22.59
N ALA A 102 5.62 -3.73 -22.17
CA ALA A 102 6.36 -3.07 -21.12
C ALA A 102 6.19 -3.78 -19.75
N ALA A 103 5.01 -4.32 -19.44
CA ALA A 103 4.79 -5.13 -18.24
C ALA A 103 5.61 -6.43 -18.25
N LEU A 104 5.68 -7.11 -19.41
CA LEU A 104 6.52 -8.32 -19.57
C LEU A 104 7.99 -8.00 -19.36
N ALA A 105 8.50 -6.93 -19.99
CA ALA A 105 9.87 -6.48 -19.78
C ALA A 105 10.16 -6.14 -18.30
N ALA A 106 9.21 -5.51 -17.59
CA ALA A 106 9.38 -5.24 -16.17
C ALA A 106 9.46 -6.54 -15.33
N PHE A 107 8.75 -7.59 -15.70
CA PHE A 107 8.88 -8.91 -15.05
C PHE A 107 10.23 -9.60 -15.35
N GLU A 108 10.81 -9.39 -16.52
CA GLU A 108 12.15 -9.90 -16.85
C GLU A 108 13.23 -9.25 -15.96
N HIS A 109 12.98 -8.05 -15.42
CA HIS A 109 13.85 -7.31 -14.51
C HIS A 109 13.35 -7.32 -13.04
N THR A 110 12.66 -8.36 -12.64
CA THR A 110 12.06 -8.48 -11.29
C THR A 110 13.08 -8.32 -10.17
N ASP A 111 14.27 -8.91 -10.29
CA ASP A 111 15.30 -8.83 -9.25
C ASP A 111 15.77 -7.40 -9.01
N GLU A 112 15.92 -6.60 -10.05
CA GLU A 112 16.26 -5.18 -9.94
C GLU A 112 15.14 -4.41 -9.21
N GLN A 113 13.88 -4.66 -9.55
CA GLN A 113 12.75 -4.00 -8.89
C GLN A 113 12.64 -4.40 -7.41
N LEU A 114 12.84 -5.67 -7.09
CA LEU A 114 12.80 -6.14 -5.71
C LEU A 114 13.96 -5.61 -4.86
N SER A 115 15.14 -5.41 -5.45
CA SER A 115 16.27 -4.73 -4.79
C SER A 115 15.90 -3.28 -4.40
N ARG A 116 15.21 -2.55 -5.29
CA ARG A 116 14.70 -1.20 -4.99
C ARG A 116 13.64 -1.23 -3.88
N VAL A 117 12.77 -2.24 -3.87
CA VAL A 117 11.78 -2.43 -2.79
C VAL A 117 12.47 -2.67 -1.45
N GLU A 118 13.57 -3.46 -1.41
CA GLU A 118 14.34 -3.67 -0.19
C GLU A 118 14.88 -2.35 0.36
N HIS A 119 15.53 -1.54 -0.50
CA HIS A 119 16.02 -0.22 -0.11
C HIS A 119 14.89 0.69 0.42
N LEU A 120 13.72 0.70 -0.21
CA LEU A 120 12.57 1.47 0.27
C LEU A 120 12.04 0.95 1.62
N ARG A 121 12.15 -0.36 1.91
CA ARG A 121 11.81 -0.91 3.23
C ARG A 121 12.78 -0.41 4.30
N GLU A 122 14.09 -0.46 4.03
CA GLU A 122 15.13 0.04 4.93
C GLU A 122 14.94 1.53 5.21
N THR A 123 14.70 2.33 4.16
CA THR A 123 14.39 3.76 4.24
C THR A 123 13.14 4.01 5.09
N ARG A 124 12.09 3.21 4.95
CA ARG A 124 10.88 3.29 5.75
C ARG A 124 11.17 3.05 7.23
N GLU A 125 11.87 1.98 7.56
CA GLU A 125 12.18 1.65 8.96
C GLU A 125 13.05 2.74 9.61
N ALA A 126 14.08 3.22 8.89
CA ALA A 126 14.92 4.31 9.34
C ALA A 126 14.12 5.61 9.55
N THR A 127 13.23 5.94 8.61
CA THR A 127 12.39 7.14 8.71
C THR A 127 11.36 6.99 9.85
N ALA A 128 10.78 5.81 10.05
CA ALA A 128 9.87 5.56 11.16
C ALA A 128 10.56 5.71 12.53
N ALA A 129 11.79 5.21 12.66
CA ALA A 129 12.57 5.38 13.87
C ALA A 129 12.88 6.87 14.13
N TRP A 130 13.35 7.58 13.11
CA TRP A 130 13.67 9.01 13.20
C TRP A 130 12.41 9.86 13.52
N LEU A 131 11.25 9.58 12.94
CA LEU A 131 10.00 10.31 13.22
C LEU A 131 9.58 10.17 14.69
N LYS A 132 9.77 9.01 15.30
CA LYS A 132 9.45 8.76 16.73
C LYS A 132 10.33 9.55 17.68
N GLU A 133 11.49 10.05 17.22
CA GLU A 133 12.38 10.92 17.97
C GLU A 133 12.00 12.40 17.86
N GLN A 134 11.12 12.75 16.92
CA GLN A 134 10.63 14.12 16.76
C GLN A 134 9.46 14.41 17.70
N THR A 135 9.30 15.69 18.03
CA THR A 135 8.21 16.15 18.92
C THR A 135 7.40 17.25 18.24
N TYR A 136 6.15 17.35 18.62
CA TYR A 136 5.28 18.49 18.34
C TYR A 136 4.54 18.88 19.62
N LYS A 137 4.68 20.15 20.06
CA LYS A 137 4.15 20.65 21.33
C LYS A 137 4.57 19.78 22.52
N ASP A 138 5.86 19.47 22.61
CA ASP A 138 6.49 18.64 23.64
C ASP A 138 5.99 17.19 23.70
N GLN A 139 5.25 16.71 22.72
CA GLN A 139 4.78 15.34 22.62
C GLN A 139 5.50 14.60 21.49
N PRO A 140 6.01 13.37 21.72
CA PRO A 140 6.60 12.55 20.67
C PRO A 140 5.59 12.27 19.54
N LEU A 141 6.07 12.30 18.29
CA LEU A 141 5.22 11.92 17.15
C LEU A 141 4.89 10.43 17.21
N GLU A 142 3.63 10.12 16.95
CA GLU A 142 3.19 8.76 16.72
C GLU A 142 3.49 8.35 15.27
N VAL A 143 3.85 7.08 15.08
CA VAL A 143 4.08 6.51 13.75
C VAL A 143 3.38 5.17 13.68
N ALA A 144 2.42 5.05 12.75
CA ALA A 144 1.70 3.81 12.55
C ALA A 144 2.59 2.72 11.91
N GLU A 145 2.41 1.47 12.30
CA GLU A 145 3.06 0.35 11.63
C GLU A 145 2.69 0.31 10.15
N SER A 146 3.67 0.03 9.29
CA SER A 146 3.48 0.01 7.86
C SER A 146 4.13 -1.19 7.19
N GLY A 147 3.37 -1.88 6.35
CA GLY A 147 3.85 -2.86 5.38
C GLY A 147 3.77 -2.34 3.93
N SER A 148 3.82 -1.00 3.74
CA SER A 148 3.72 -0.33 2.44
C SER A 148 4.97 0.50 2.13
N ASN A 149 4.93 1.33 1.10
CA ASN A 149 5.98 2.29 0.78
C ASN A 149 5.71 3.69 1.36
N PHE A 150 4.92 3.79 2.41
CA PHE A 150 4.62 5.05 3.08
C PHE A 150 4.47 4.87 4.60
N LEU A 151 4.51 5.98 5.33
CA LEU A 151 4.22 6.06 6.76
C LEU A 151 3.08 7.04 7.01
N LEU A 152 2.21 6.70 7.98
CA LEU A 152 1.35 7.66 8.66
C LEU A 152 2.06 8.10 9.93
N PHE A 153 2.11 9.40 10.17
CA PHE A 153 2.82 9.98 11.31
C PHE A 153 2.08 11.21 11.85
N GLY A 154 2.36 11.56 13.10
CA GLY A 154 1.78 12.69 13.80
C GLY A 154 0.94 12.24 14.99
N GLY A 155 -0.31 11.86 14.75
CA GLY A 155 -1.26 11.38 15.75
C GLY A 155 -2.02 12.50 16.47
N HIS A 156 -1.40 13.66 16.65
CA HIS A 156 -1.94 14.78 17.44
C HIS A 156 -1.69 16.16 16.81
N PHE A 157 -1.46 16.24 15.50
CA PHE A 157 -1.30 17.53 14.80
C PHE A 157 -2.64 18.27 14.74
N ASP A 158 -2.83 19.26 15.60
CA ASP A 158 -4.01 20.14 15.59
C ASP A 158 -4.01 21.14 14.41
N LYS A 159 -2.82 21.37 13.80
CA LYS A 159 -2.61 22.25 12.64
C LYS A 159 -2.01 21.48 11.46
N ARG A 160 -2.47 20.24 11.19
CA ARG A 160 -1.89 19.37 10.14
C ARG A 160 -1.90 20.00 8.74
N GLU A 161 -2.92 20.77 8.41
CA GLU A 161 -3.01 21.48 7.13
C GLU A 161 -1.93 22.58 7.02
N ALA A 162 -1.67 23.31 8.10
CA ALA A 162 -0.59 24.31 8.13
C ALA A 162 0.80 23.64 7.99
N ILE A 163 1.01 22.47 8.63
CA ILE A 163 2.23 21.69 8.46
C ILE A 163 2.38 21.26 6.99
N PHE A 164 1.31 20.77 6.38
CA PHE A 164 1.32 20.40 4.95
C PHE A 164 1.65 21.59 4.05
N ASP A 165 0.99 22.74 4.25
CA ASP A 165 1.19 23.94 3.43
C ASP A 165 2.63 24.48 3.56
N GLU A 166 3.19 24.46 4.76
CA GLU A 166 4.57 24.89 4.99
C GLU A 166 5.61 23.94 4.38
N LEU A 167 5.35 22.62 4.40
CA LEU A 167 6.17 21.64 3.69
C LEU A 167 6.08 21.85 2.17
N LEU A 168 4.88 22.08 1.64
CA LEU A 168 4.64 22.33 0.22
C LEU A 168 5.40 23.57 -0.27
N LYS A 169 5.42 24.66 0.50
CA LYS A 169 6.19 25.88 0.19
C LYS A 169 7.71 25.62 0.09
N ARG A 170 8.21 24.56 0.75
CA ARG A 170 9.61 24.10 0.71
C ARG A 170 9.87 23.04 -0.35
N GLY A 171 8.90 22.77 -1.23
CA GLY A 171 8.99 21.78 -2.29
C GLY A 171 8.78 20.34 -1.82
N VAL A 172 8.32 20.11 -0.59
CA VAL A 172 8.07 18.79 -0.03
C VAL A 172 6.58 18.49 -0.09
N LEU A 173 6.18 17.61 -1.03
CA LEU A 173 4.80 17.19 -1.23
C LEU A 173 4.51 15.87 -0.49
N ILE A 174 3.74 15.96 0.57
CA ILE A 174 3.19 14.82 1.30
C ILE A 174 1.67 14.70 1.11
N ARG A 175 0.94 14.02 1.99
CA ARG A 175 -0.52 13.89 1.91
C ARG A 175 -1.18 14.16 3.26
N VAL A 176 -2.27 14.92 3.22
CA VAL A 176 -3.21 15.06 4.34
C VAL A 176 -4.25 13.94 4.18
N VAL A 177 -3.99 12.79 4.78
CA VAL A 177 -4.86 11.59 4.74
C VAL A 177 -4.74 10.83 6.06
N GLY A 178 -5.74 10.02 6.37
CA GLY A 178 -5.86 9.29 7.62
C GLY A 178 -6.78 10.00 8.61
N PRO A 179 -6.82 9.54 9.86
CA PRO A 179 -7.57 10.21 10.94
C PRO A 179 -7.10 11.65 11.17
N ASP A 180 -7.87 12.44 11.92
CA ASP A 180 -7.45 13.78 12.30
C ASP A 180 -6.13 13.72 13.09
N GLY A 181 -5.26 14.70 12.84
CA GLY A 181 -3.93 14.75 13.45
C GLY A 181 -2.85 13.92 12.74
N TRP A 182 -3.17 13.26 11.62
CA TRP A 182 -2.21 12.43 10.88
C TRP A 182 -1.87 12.99 9.51
N LEU A 183 -0.62 12.76 9.09
CA LEU A 183 -0.09 13.05 7.77
C LEU A 183 0.55 11.78 7.19
N ARG A 184 0.66 11.68 5.86
CA ARG A 184 1.29 10.55 5.18
C ARG A 184 2.47 11.00 4.32
N VAL A 185 3.64 10.41 4.54
CA VAL A 185 4.82 10.55 3.67
C VAL A 185 5.09 9.23 2.95
N CYS A 186 5.38 9.30 1.64
CA CYS A 186 5.87 8.15 0.86
C CYS A 186 7.40 8.11 0.92
N MET A 187 7.95 6.91 0.90
CA MET A 187 9.40 6.74 0.78
C MET A 187 9.85 7.08 -0.63
N GLY A 188 10.90 7.88 -0.71
CA GLY A 188 11.56 8.32 -1.94
C GLY A 188 13.03 7.93 -1.94
N THR A 189 13.83 8.65 -2.73
CA THR A 189 15.30 8.54 -2.72
C THR A 189 15.88 9.07 -1.40
N ASP A 190 17.14 8.74 -1.11
CA ASP A 190 17.81 9.21 0.09
C ASP A 190 17.84 10.74 0.16
N GLU A 191 18.07 11.43 -0.97
CA GLU A 191 18.06 12.88 -1.10
C GLU A 191 16.67 13.49 -0.83
N GLU A 192 15.62 12.87 -1.35
CA GLU A 192 14.22 13.29 -1.10
C GLU A 192 13.87 13.13 0.38
N MET A 193 14.30 12.03 1.00
CA MET A 193 14.04 11.77 2.41
C MET A 193 14.86 12.68 3.33
N GLU A 194 16.08 13.05 2.95
CA GLU A 194 16.85 14.05 3.67
C GLU A 194 16.19 15.43 3.60
N THR A 195 15.75 15.84 2.41
CA THR A 195 14.99 17.08 2.20
C THR A 195 13.71 17.11 3.04
N PHE A 196 12.96 16.01 3.07
CA PHE A 196 11.76 15.88 3.92
C PHE A 196 12.10 16.06 5.41
N ARG A 197 13.14 15.36 5.92
CA ARG A 197 13.53 15.43 7.34
C ARG A 197 13.89 16.84 7.76
N ASN A 198 14.75 17.51 6.97
CA ASN A 198 15.19 18.88 7.24
C ASN A 198 14.01 19.85 7.23
N ALA A 199 13.14 19.77 6.23
CA ALA A 199 11.95 20.61 6.11
C ALA A 199 10.98 20.36 7.28
N LEU A 200 10.74 19.12 7.66
CA LEU A 200 9.80 18.79 8.74
C LEU A 200 10.22 19.40 10.08
N VAL A 201 11.50 19.28 10.46
CA VAL A 201 12.01 19.86 11.71
C VAL A 201 11.80 21.36 11.75
N GLU A 202 12.07 22.06 10.64
CA GLU A 202 11.85 23.51 10.55
C GLU A 202 10.37 23.88 10.64
N VAL A 203 9.54 23.15 9.90
CA VAL A 203 8.09 23.40 9.80
C VAL A 203 7.39 23.19 11.14
N LEU A 204 7.73 22.11 11.86
CA LEU A 204 7.13 21.86 13.18
C LEU A 204 7.38 23.04 14.12
N ARG A 205 8.61 23.59 14.19
CA ARG A 205 8.93 24.75 15.01
C ARG A 205 8.16 26.01 14.62
N ILE A 206 8.00 26.26 13.31
CA ILE A 206 7.26 27.42 12.80
C ILE A 206 5.77 27.32 13.16
N VAL A 207 5.17 26.15 12.96
CA VAL A 207 3.73 25.94 13.19
C VAL A 207 3.40 25.92 14.68
N GLU A 208 4.32 25.45 15.53
CA GLU A 208 4.17 25.54 16.99
C GLU A 208 4.18 26.98 17.49
N ALA A 209 5.05 27.82 16.91
CA ALA A 209 5.22 29.22 17.31
C ALA A 209 4.10 30.15 16.82
N ALA A 210 3.30 29.74 15.84
CA ALA A 210 2.23 30.53 15.22
C ALA A 210 0.90 30.34 15.94
#